data_20b5fecafb9a18d37aabeb46fbc77e9c
#
_entry.id   20b5fecafb9a18d37aabeb46fbc77e9c
#
_cell.length_a   1.000
_cell.length_b   1.000
_cell.length_c   1.000
_cell.angle_alpha   90.00
_cell.angle_beta   90.00
_cell.angle_gamma   90.00
#
_symmetry.space_group_name_H-M   'P 1'
#
loop_
_entity.id
_entity.type
_entity.pdbx_description
1 polymer ?
#
loop_
_entity_poly.entity_id
_entity_poly.type
_entity_poly.pdbx_seq_one_letter_code
_entity_poly.pdbx_strand_id
1 'polypeptide(L)'
;MDLVGLLLELKPLLADPEENFERIVELLERHQGLAEYEVARFYVSRSWLEPVARRLKSVDPRERLQAVRLIPLLFARASAAGQLRRRVKDPDARVASHARAAVRRLGLADVSPPDIRADPPRYPSATAVGGWNPTGWNFGLYPGMRAPVKRKPPTTGALPVLKTRADVAKLAGVELEALDALMRPGSEAGSGYVEFDAPKRSGGVRRICAPRAKLKAAQRAILDGILAHLPTHTAVHGFVPGRSTVTNARPHVGSTVVVRVDLEDFFPTVHYRRVKGLFEAHGYGDEVSSTLAGLTTWRPRLPDGTVVWPGVLPQGAPTSPAIANLVCRRMDARLTALAKKAGATYTRYADDLSFSFREPPERLGRFLWWVNAILQQEGFSENAAKRRVMRQGGRQRVTGLTVNEQVSIPREERRRFKAILANCRQHGVESQARGRPDFARWLEGYAAYVRMVHPELGARWQREVKELLAR
;
A
#
# COMPACT_ATOMS: atom_id res chain seq x y z
N MET A 1 -8.56 -9.74 22.33
CA MET A 1 -7.42 -10.59 21.90
C MET A 1 -6.69 -9.81 20.82
N ASP A 2 -5.40 -9.63 20.96
CA ASP A 2 -4.59 -8.96 19.93
C ASP A 2 -4.17 -9.96 18.83
N LEU A 3 -3.45 -9.48 17.79
CA LEU A 3 -2.95 -10.32 16.70
C LEU A 3 -2.15 -11.51 17.20
N VAL A 4 -1.35 -11.31 18.24
CA VAL A 4 -0.48 -12.34 18.83
C VAL A 4 -1.32 -13.47 19.40
N GLY A 5 -2.34 -13.15 20.19
CA GLY A 5 -3.26 -14.13 20.76
C GLY A 5 -4.00 -14.94 19.69
N LEU A 6 -4.47 -14.27 18.62
CA LEU A 6 -5.15 -14.94 17.51
C LEU A 6 -4.22 -15.88 16.75
N LEU A 7 -2.98 -15.49 16.49
CA LEU A 7 -1.98 -16.34 15.79
C LEU A 7 -1.50 -17.50 16.65
N LEU A 8 -1.42 -17.33 17.97
CA LEU A 8 -1.07 -18.42 18.90
C LEU A 8 -2.16 -19.49 18.96
N GLU A 9 -3.44 -19.10 18.90
CA GLU A 9 -4.56 -20.05 18.82
C GLU A 9 -4.64 -20.73 17.45
N LEU A 10 -4.39 -20.01 16.34
CA LEU A 10 -4.44 -20.55 14.98
C LEU A 10 -3.29 -21.51 14.65
N LYS A 11 -2.09 -21.24 15.14
CA LYS A 11 -0.87 -22.00 14.78
C LYS A 11 -0.98 -23.51 15.02
N PRO A 12 -1.40 -24.00 16.19
CA PRO A 12 -1.57 -25.44 16.42
C PRO A 12 -2.69 -26.05 15.55
N LEU A 13 -3.75 -25.29 15.29
CA LEU A 13 -4.86 -25.75 14.46
C LEU A 13 -4.47 -25.88 12.97
N LEU A 14 -3.51 -25.08 12.52
CA LEU A 14 -2.99 -25.10 11.14
C LEU A 14 -1.96 -26.21 10.90
N ALA A 15 -1.53 -26.94 11.93
CA ALA A 15 -0.70 -28.14 11.77
C ALA A 15 -1.48 -29.26 11.05
N ASP A 16 -2.75 -29.46 11.39
CA ASP A 16 -3.69 -30.30 10.67
C ASP A 16 -5.00 -29.51 10.40
N PRO A 17 -5.05 -28.78 9.29
CA PRO A 17 -6.18 -27.92 8.98
C PRO A 17 -7.47 -28.68 8.67
N GLU A 18 -7.39 -29.90 8.20
CA GLU A 18 -8.59 -30.69 7.84
C GLU A 18 -9.31 -31.20 9.08
N GLU A 19 -8.56 -31.68 10.06
CA GLU A 19 -9.10 -32.13 11.34
C GLU A 19 -9.64 -30.97 12.19
N ASN A 20 -8.94 -29.84 12.17
CA ASN A 20 -9.29 -28.66 12.97
C ASN A 20 -10.20 -27.65 12.24
N PHE A 21 -10.83 -28.05 11.14
CA PHE A 21 -11.54 -27.15 10.25
C PHE A 21 -12.60 -26.28 10.95
N GLU A 22 -13.52 -26.88 11.72
CA GLU A 22 -14.61 -26.17 12.38
C GLU A 22 -14.07 -25.19 13.46
N ARG A 23 -13.03 -25.58 14.21
CA ARG A 23 -12.39 -24.70 15.20
C ARG A 23 -11.72 -23.48 14.55
N ILE A 24 -11.09 -23.68 13.40
CA ILE A 24 -10.48 -22.58 12.64
C ILE A 24 -11.56 -21.62 12.12
N VAL A 25 -12.67 -22.16 11.59
CA VAL A 25 -13.81 -21.34 11.17
C VAL A 25 -14.40 -20.54 12.31
N GLU A 26 -14.64 -21.17 13.45
CA GLU A 26 -15.18 -20.53 14.65
C GLU A 26 -14.27 -19.42 15.18
N LEU A 27 -12.96 -19.67 15.21
CA LEU A 27 -11.96 -18.71 15.65
C LEU A 27 -11.92 -17.49 14.71
N LEU A 28 -11.95 -17.70 13.41
CA LEU A 28 -11.98 -16.63 12.42
C LEU A 28 -13.30 -15.84 12.44
N GLU A 29 -14.44 -16.51 12.63
CA GLU A 29 -15.75 -15.84 12.75
C GLU A 29 -15.83 -14.97 14.02
N ARG A 30 -15.28 -15.43 15.14
CA ARG A 30 -15.23 -14.68 16.41
C ARG A 30 -14.42 -13.39 16.32
N HIS A 31 -13.38 -13.37 15.50
CA HIS A 31 -12.46 -12.23 15.39
C HIS A 31 -12.70 -11.38 14.13
N GLN A 32 -13.75 -11.66 13.39
CA GLN A 32 -14.11 -10.91 12.20
C GLN A 32 -14.37 -9.43 12.52
N GLY A 33 -13.64 -8.53 11.84
CA GLY A 33 -13.74 -7.07 12.03
C GLY A 33 -12.61 -6.45 12.85
N LEU A 34 -11.72 -7.24 13.43
CA LEU A 34 -10.50 -6.74 14.08
C LEU A 34 -9.41 -6.51 13.03
N ALA A 35 -8.54 -5.52 13.27
CA ALA A 35 -7.41 -5.23 12.37
C ALA A 35 -6.46 -6.43 12.21
N GLU A 36 -6.32 -7.21 13.26
CA GLU A 36 -5.51 -8.42 13.37
C GLU A 36 -6.03 -9.58 12.51
N TYR A 37 -7.33 -9.60 12.26
CA TYR A 37 -7.99 -10.60 11.44
C TYR A 37 -7.43 -10.67 10.01
N GLU A 38 -7.09 -9.54 9.40
CA GLU A 38 -6.57 -9.50 8.05
C GLU A 38 -5.21 -10.21 7.91
N VAL A 39 -4.37 -10.12 8.94
CA VAL A 39 -3.08 -10.83 8.96
C VAL A 39 -3.30 -12.33 9.17
N ALA A 40 -4.16 -12.72 10.11
CA ALA A 40 -4.53 -14.11 10.35
C ALA A 40 -5.17 -14.73 9.10
N ARG A 41 -6.09 -14.01 8.45
CA ARG A 41 -6.72 -14.39 7.17
C ARG A 41 -5.69 -14.66 6.08
N PHE A 42 -4.64 -13.85 5.99
CA PHE A 42 -3.58 -14.03 5.02
C PHE A 42 -2.81 -15.35 5.21
N TYR A 43 -2.51 -15.70 6.46
CA TYR A 43 -1.85 -16.98 6.77
C TYR A 43 -2.72 -18.19 6.42
N VAL A 44 -3.98 -18.15 6.80
CA VAL A 44 -4.93 -19.25 6.55
C VAL A 44 -5.25 -19.37 5.07
N SER A 45 -5.52 -18.28 4.36
CA SER A 45 -5.93 -18.28 2.96
C SER A 45 -4.92 -18.96 2.05
N ARG A 46 -3.63 -18.86 2.37
CA ARG A 46 -2.57 -19.42 1.57
C ARG A 46 -2.50 -20.94 1.62
N SER A 47 -2.74 -21.52 2.78
CA SER A 47 -2.77 -22.98 2.97
C SER A 47 -4.08 -23.60 2.49
N TRP A 48 -5.13 -22.79 2.31
CA TRP A 48 -6.52 -23.23 2.12
C TRP A 48 -7.11 -22.95 0.74
N LEU A 49 -6.40 -22.28 -0.16
CA LEU A 49 -6.89 -22.01 -1.52
C LEU A 49 -7.26 -23.30 -2.25
N GLU A 50 -6.39 -24.29 -2.22
CA GLU A 50 -6.61 -25.57 -2.89
C GLU A 50 -7.65 -26.45 -2.18
N PRO A 51 -7.58 -26.65 -0.86
CA PRO A 51 -8.62 -27.33 -0.10
C PRO A 51 -10.02 -26.75 -0.27
N VAL A 52 -10.19 -25.42 -0.22
CA VAL A 52 -11.48 -24.76 -0.44
C VAL A 52 -11.97 -24.96 -1.86
N ALA A 53 -11.11 -24.85 -2.86
CA ALA A 53 -11.49 -25.08 -4.27
C ALA A 53 -11.92 -26.51 -4.52
N ARG A 54 -11.28 -27.50 -3.89
CA ARG A 54 -11.64 -28.92 -3.94
C ARG A 54 -13.00 -29.15 -3.30
N ARG A 55 -13.22 -28.67 -2.07
CA ARG A 55 -14.51 -28.80 -1.37
C ARG A 55 -15.68 -28.14 -2.10
N LEU A 56 -15.45 -26.98 -2.75
CA LEU A 56 -16.50 -26.37 -3.58
C LEU A 56 -16.96 -27.26 -4.73
N LYS A 57 -16.13 -28.16 -5.24
CA LYS A 57 -16.44 -29.10 -6.32
C LYS A 57 -16.92 -30.45 -5.81
N SER A 58 -16.88 -30.67 -4.51
CA SER A 58 -17.26 -31.97 -3.92
C SER A 58 -18.72 -32.36 -4.25
N VAL A 59 -18.96 -33.64 -4.35
CA VAL A 59 -20.29 -34.21 -4.46
C VAL A 59 -21.05 -34.08 -3.13
N ASP A 60 -20.32 -34.13 -1.99
CA ASP A 60 -20.91 -34.00 -0.66
C ASP A 60 -21.36 -32.55 -0.38
N PRO A 61 -22.65 -32.31 -0.11
CA PRO A 61 -23.15 -30.99 0.26
C PRO A 61 -22.55 -30.42 1.53
N ARG A 62 -22.09 -31.26 2.47
CA ARG A 62 -21.47 -30.82 3.73
C ARG A 62 -20.13 -30.15 3.45
N GLU A 63 -19.30 -30.74 2.60
CA GLU A 63 -18.02 -30.14 2.20
C GLU A 63 -18.22 -28.84 1.42
N ARG A 64 -19.21 -28.78 0.53
CA ARG A 64 -19.55 -27.54 -0.17
C ARG A 64 -20.02 -26.44 0.78
N LEU A 65 -20.82 -26.80 1.81
CA LEU A 65 -21.29 -25.87 2.83
C LEU A 65 -20.12 -25.28 3.63
N GLN A 66 -19.19 -26.13 4.07
CA GLN A 66 -17.99 -25.70 4.77
C GLN A 66 -17.17 -24.70 3.92
N ALA A 67 -16.95 -25.02 2.65
CA ALA A 67 -16.25 -24.13 1.74
C ALA A 67 -16.96 -22.78 1.55
N VAL A 68 -18.29 -22.76 1.43
CA VAL A 68 -19.10 -21.54 1.31
C VAL A 68 -19.03 -20.69 2.58
N ARG A 69 -18.94 -21.27 3.77
CA ARG A 69 -18.75 -20.54 5.04
C ARG A 69 -17.36 -19.88 5.11
N LEU A 70 -16.34 -20.55 4.60
CA LEU A 70 -14.95 -20.03 4.62
C LEU A 70 -14.68 -18.93 3.61
N ILE A 71 -15.31 -18.94 2.44
CA ILE A 71 -15.02 -17.97 1.38
C ILE A 71 -15.11 -16.53 1.86
N PRO A 72 -16.14 -16.07 2.59
CA PRO A 72 -16.21 -14.70 3.09
C PRO A 72 -15.12 -14.35 4.10
N LEU A 73 -14.59 -15.36 4.78
CA LEU A 73 -13.57 -15.20 5.82
C LEU A 73 -12.16 -15.12 5.23
N LEU A 74 -11.88 -15.89 4.18
CA LEU A 74 -10.54 -16.05 3.63
C LEU A 74 -10.26 -15.19 2.40
N PHE A 75 -11.28 -14.83 1.63
CA PHE A 75 -11.09 -14.18 0.34
C PHE A 75 -11.52 -12.71 0.37
N ALA A 76 -10.75 -11.88 -0.33
CA ALA A 76 -11.17 -10.52 -0.60
C ALA A 76 -12.50 -10.50 -1.36
N ARG A 77 -13.29 -9.46 -1.09
CA ARG A 77 -14.69 -9.28 -1.56
C ARG A 77 -14.90 -9.59 -3.04
N ALA A 78 -13.97 -9.17 -3.90
CA ALA A 78 -14.06 -9.40 -5.35
C ALA A 78 -13.84 -10.88 -5.73
N SER A 79 -12.87 -11.55 -5.08
CA SER A 79 -12.56 -12.97 -5.33
C SER A 79 -13.64 -13.88 -4.75
N ALA A 80 -14.20 -13.53 -3.60
CA ALA A 80 -15.32 -14.22 -2.98
C ALA A 80 -16.59 -14.18 -3.85
N ALA A 81 -16.83 -13.06 -4.55
CA ALA A 81 -18.04 -12.85 -5.35
C ALA A 81 -18.24 -13.93 -6.42
N GLY A 82 -17.19 -14.26 -7.18
CA GLY A 82 -17.26 -15.25 -8.26
C GLY A 82 -17.56 -16.66 -7.77
N GLN A 83 -16.97 -17.04 -6.64
CA GLN A 83 -17.16 -18.38 -6.05
C GLN A 83 -18.53 -18.53 -5.39
N LEU A 84 -18.97 -17.53 -4.62
CA LEU A 84 -20.26 -17.53 -3.93
C LEU A 84 -21.45 -17.49 -4.90
N ARG A 85 -21.38 -16.71 -5.97
CA ARG A 85 -22.47 -16.60 -6.96
C ARG A 85 -22.80 -17.92 -7.65
N ARG A 86 -21.80 -18.76 -7.91
CA ARG A 86 -22.04 -20.10 -8.45
C ARG A 86 -22.82 -20.99 -7.48
N ARG A 87 -22.66 -20.76 -6.16
CA ARG A 87 -23.31 -21.54 -5.11
C ARG A 87 -24.66 -20.99 -4.65
N VAL A 88 -25.05 -19.80 -5.05
CA VAL A 88 -26.41 -19.25 -4.83
C VAL A 88 -27.50 -20.17 -5.44
N LYS A 89 -27.16 -20.91 -6.49
CA LYS A 89 -28.00 -21.90 -7.16
C LYS A 89 -27.56 -23.34 -6.89
N ASP A 90 -26.87 -23.60 -5.76
CA ASP A 90 -26.47 -24.95 -5.40
C ASP A 90 -27.72 -25.86 -5.21
N PRO A 91 -27.69 -27.12 -5.64
CA PRO A 91 -28.82 -28.05 -5.49
C PRO A 91 -29.15 -28.33 -4.01
N ASP A 92 -28.20 -28.24 -3.09
CA ASP A 92 -28.47 -28.30 -1.66
C ASP A 92 -28.97 -26.95 -1.13
N ALA A 93 -30.14 -26.93 -0.54
CA ALA A 93 -30.80 -25.71 -0.07
C ALA A 93 -30.03 -24.98 1.03
N ARG A 94 -29.26 -25.69 1.87
CA ARG A 94 -28.44 -25.12 2.94
C ARG A 94 -27.23 -24.41 2.34
N VAL A 95 -26.55 -25.05 1.39
CA VAL A 95 -25.41 -24.44 0.66
C VAL A 95 -25.87 -23.18 -0.07
N ALA A 96 -26.99 -23.25 -0.78
CA ALA A 96 -27.56 -22.11 -1.49
C ALA A 96 -27.96 -20.96 -0.55
N SER A 97 -28.55 -21.28 0.62
CA SER A 97 -28.96 -20.30 1.62
C SER A 97 -27.75 -19.56 2.22
N HIS A 98 -26.70 -20.29 2.60
CA HIS A 98 -25.46 -19.71 3.13
C HIS A 98 -24.72 -18.86 2.07
N ALA A 99 -24.70 -19.31 0.83
CA ALA A 99 -24.12 -18.53 -0.26
C ALA A 99 -24.88 -17.20 -0.48
N ARG A 100 -26.22 -17.20 -0.45
CA ARG A 100 -27.04 -15.98 -0.52
C ARG A 100 -26.80 -15.06 0.67
N ALA A 101 -26.70 -15.61 1.89
CA ALA A 101 -26.41 -14.83 3.09
C ALA A 101 -25.01 -14.19 3.01
N ALA A 102 -24.00 -14.93 2.58
CA ALA A 102 -22.65 -14.43 2.39
C ALA A 102 -22.58 -13.33 1.32
N VAL A 103 -23.27 -13.49 0.19
CA VAL A 103 -23.38 -12.48 -0.87
C VAL A 103 -24.00 -11.19 -0.33
N ARG A 104 -25.08 -11.27 0.46
CA ARG A 104 -25.69 -10.09 1.12
C ARG A 104 -24.75 -9.43 2.13
N ARG A 105 -24.14 -10.24 3.02
CA ARG A 105 -23.21 -9.73 4.06
C ARG A 105 -22.01 -8.99 3.47
N LEU A 106 -21.49 -9.46 2.33
CA LEU A 106 -20.39 -8.81 1.61
C LEU A 106 -20.86 -7.62 0.76
N GLY A 107 -22.15 -7.29 0.75
CA GLY A 107 -22.72 -6.22 -0.10
C GLY A 107 -22.53 -6.49 -1.59
N LEU A 108 -22.63 -7.75 -1.99
CA LEU A 108 -22.47 -8.18 -3.39
C LEU A 108 -23.82 -8.36 -4.11
N ALA A 109 -24.94 -8.17 -3.38
CA ALA A 109 -26.29 -8.38 -3.92
C ALA A 109 -26.63 -7.40 -5.05
N ASP A 110 -26.19 -6.14 -4.92
CA ASP A 110 -26.49 -5.05 -5.89
C ASP A 110 -25.40 -4.90 -6.96
N VAL A 111 -24.35 -5.69 -6.90
CA VAL A 111 -23.31 -5.71 -7.92
C VAL A 111 -23.75 -6.70 -8.99
N SER A 112 -24.51 -6.22 -9.98
CA SER A 112 -24.68 -6.98 -11.23
C SER A 112 -23.29 -7.35 -11.73
N PRO A 113 -23.03 -8.63 -12.11
CA PRO A 113 -21.78 -8.94 -12.76
C PRO A 113 -21.66 -7.98 -13.94
N PRO A 114 -20.48 -7.37 -14.18
CA PRO A 114 -20.27 -6.68 -15.42
C PRO A 114 -20.67 -7.66 -16.52
N ASP A 115 -21.42 -7.17 -17.49
CA ASP A 115 -21.78 -7.98 -18.63
C ASP A 115 -20.48 -8.50 -19.22
N ILE A 116 -20.19 -9.77 -19.02
CA ILE A 116 -18.94 -10.42 -19.47
C ILE A 116 -18.89 -10.42 -21.01
N ARG A 117 -20.02 -10.14 -21.65
CA ARG A 117 -20.15 -9.95 -23.10
C ARG A 117 -19.82 -8.54 -23.57
N ALA A 118 -19.87 -7.52 -22.69
CA ALA A 118 -19.21 -6.26 -22.98
C ALA A 118 -17.70 -6.54 -22.86
N ASP A 119 -17.00 -6.52 -24.00
CA ASP A 119 -15.54 -6.69 -24.08
C ASP A 119 -14.91 -5.98 -22.87
N PRO A 120 -14.20 -6.71 -21.97
CA PRO A 120 -13.45 -6.05 -20.93
C PRO A 120 -12.56 -5.04 -21.66
N PRO A 121 -12.38 -3.81 -21.15
CA PRO A 121 -11.53 -2.85 -21.82
C PRO A 121 -10.25 -3.59 -22.19
N ARG A 122 -9.92 -3.62 -23.48
CA ARG A 122 -8.65 -4.19 -23.96
C ARG A 122 -7.57 -3.36 -23.32
N TYR A 123 -7.13 -3.80 -22.14
CA TYR A 123 -5.92 -3.22 -21.55
C TYR A 123 -4.83 -3.43 -22.59
N PRO A 124 -4.01 -2.41 -22.88
CA PRO A 124 -2.81 -2.65 -23.66
C PRO A 124 -2.17 -3.88 -23.03
N SER A 125 -1.92 -4.90 -23.83
CA SER A 125 -1.38 -6.17 -23.35
C SER A 125 -0.21 -5.85 -22.45
N ALA A 126 0.06 -6.67 -21.45
CA ALA A 126 1.22 -6.48 -20.57
C ALA A 126 2.53 -6.27 -21.37
N THR A 127 2.54 -6.64 -22.64
CA THR A 127 3.56 -6.36 -23.65
C THR A 127 3.63 -4.89 -24.07
N ALA A 128 2.50 -4.15 -24.12
CA ALA A 128 2.48 -2.74 -24.53
C ALA A 128 2.87 -1.78 -23.40
N VAL A 129 2.83 -2.20 -22.15
CA VAL A 129 3.13 -1.37 -20.96
C VAL A 129 4.39 -1.84 -20.25
N GLY A 130 5.24 -2.65 -20.88
CA GLY A 130 6.44 -3.24 -20.26
C GLY A 130 6.04 -4.15 -19.10
N GLY A 131 5.33 -5.23 -19.38
CA GLY A 131 4.72 -6.14 -18.42
C GLY A 131 5.72 -6.83 -17.52
N TRP A 132 6.01 -6.16 -16.40
CA TRP A 132 6.83 -6.68 -15.32
C TRP A 132 5.92 -7.26 -14.23
N ASN A 133 6.07 -8.55 -13.95
CA ASN A 133 5.39 -9.22 -12.85
C ASN A 133 6.42 -9.59 -11.77
N PRO A 134 6.58 -8.76 -10.73
CA PRO A 134 7.58 -9.00 -9.69
C PRO A 134 7.31 -10.22 -8.85
N THR A 135 6.13 -10.82 -8.94
CA THR A 135 5.73 -11.86 -8.00
C THR A 135 5.76 -13.26 -8.58
N GLY A 136 5.81 -13.41 -9.90
CA GLY A 136 5.66 -14.73 -10.55
C GLY A 136 4.37 -15.48 -10.18
N TRP A 137 3.43 -14.80 -9.49
CA TRP A 137 2.19 -15.39 -9.01
C TRP A 137 1.12 -15.32 -10.09
N ASN A 138 0.73 -16.47 -10.60
CA ASN A 138 -0.53 -16.64 -11.29
C ASN A 138 -1.67 -16.60 -10.25
N PHE A 139 -2.04 -15.40 -9.79
CA PHE A 139 -3.35 -15.22 -9.17
C PHE A 139 -4.38 -15.37 -10.28
N GLY A 140 -5.00 -16.55 -10.35
CA GLY A 140 -6.13 -16.90 -11.17
C GLY A 140 -6.31 -16.00 -12.39
N LEU A 141 -5.49 -16.19 -13.41
CA LEU A 141 -5.70 -15.53 -14.69
C LEU A 141 -7.12 -15.89 -15.13
N TYR A 142 -7.92 -14.89 -15.48
CA TYR A 142 -9.15 -15.14 -16.20
C TYR A 142 -8.81 -16.02 -17.41
N PRO A 143 -9.63 -17.02 -17.75
CA PRO A 143 -9.41 -17.85 -18.94
C PRO A 143 -9.16 -16.94 -20.14
N GLY A 144 -7.97 -17.04 -20.75
CA GLY A 144 -7.57 -16.21 -21.91
C GLY A 144 -6.45 -15.19 -21.65
N MET A 145 -6.04 -14.91 -20.42
CA MET A 145 -4.85 -14.10 -20.17
C MET A 145 -3.59 -14.96 -20.33
N ARG A 146 -2.77 -14.63 -21.33
CA ARG A 146 -1.42 -15.19 -21.45
C ARG A 146 -0.53 -14.66 -20.31
N ALA A 147 0.31 -15.54 -19.75
CA ALA A 147 1.33 -15.13 -18.79
C ALA A 147 2.17 -13.98 -19.38
N PRO A 148 2.41 -12.89 -18.64
CA PRO A 148 3.18 -11.78 -19.15
C PRO A 148 4.60 -12.23 -19.50
N VAL A 149 5.07 -11.86 -20.68
CA VAL A 149 6.46 -12.09 -21.08
C VAL A 149 7.36 -11.32 -20.10
N LYS A 150 8.32 -12.00 -19.48
CA LYS A 150 9.34 -11.37 -18.63
C LYS A 150 10.20 -10.44 -19.50
N ARG A 151 9.86 -9.15 -19.55
CA ARG A 151 10.73 -8.12 -20.13
C ARG A 151 11.52 -7.45 -19.03
N LYS A 152 12.82 -7.26 -19.27
CA LYS A 152 13.68 -6.50 -18.36
C LYS A 152 13.08 -5.08 -18.20
N PRO A 153 12.78 -4.62 -16.97
CA PRO A 153 12.26 -3.28 -16.77
C PRO A 153 13.32 -2.24 -17.16
N PRO A 154 12.90 -1.03 -17.59
CA PRO A 154 13.83 0.03 -17.95
C PRO A 154 14.64 0.48 -16.73
N THR A 155 15.89 0.85 -16.98
CA THR A 155 16.79 1.48 -16.01
C THR A 155 17.25 2.83 -16.55
N THR A 156 17.56 3.78 -15.66
CA THR A 156 18.06 5.12 -16.02
C THR A 156 19.58 5.19 -15.98
N GLY A 157 20.25 4.13 -15.56
CA GLY A 157 21.71 4.01 -15.46
C GLY A 157 22.17 2.58 -15.40
N ALA A 158 23.49 2.37 -15.44
CA ALA A 158 24.08 1.06 -15.24
C ALA A 158 23.89 0.60 -13.79
N LEU A 159 23.27 -0.56 -13.62
CA LEU A 159 23.18 -1.19 -12.29
C LEU A 159 24.49 -1.88 -11.93
N PRO A 160 24.90 -1.90 -10.66
CA PRO A 160 26.09 -2.62 -10.23
C PRO A 160 25.94 -4.13 -10.54
N VAL A 161 27.00 -4.74 -11.01
CA VAL A 161 27.04 -6.17 -11.24
C VAL A 161 27.33 -6.86 -9.91
N LEU A 162 26.31 -7.53 -9.35
CA LEU A 162 26.40 -8.29 -8.12
C LEU A 162 26.11 -9.77 -8.45
N LYS A 163 27.05 -10.65 -8.13
CA LYS A 163 26.95 -12.09 -8.41
C LYS A 163 26.80 -12.93 -7.15
N THR A 164 27.32 -12.43 -6.04
CA THR A 164 27.42 -13.16 -4.76
C THR A 164 26.92 -12.29 -3.59
N ARG A 165 26.73 -12.91 -2.42
CA ARG A 165 26.46 -12.18 -1.17
C ARG A 165 27.62 -11.28 -0.76
N ALA A 166 28.87 -11.66 -1.10
CA ALA A 166 30.03 -10.83 -0.83
C ALA A 166 29.97 -9.50 -1.61
N ASP A 167 29.48 -9.52 -2.86
CA ASP A 167 29.28 -8.28 -3.63
C ASP A 167 28.20 -7.40 -2.98
N VAL A 168 27.14 -8.01 -2.41
CA VAL A 168 26.11 -7.25 -1.66
C VAL A 168 26.70 -6.67 -0.37
N ALA A 169 27.53 -7.41 0.37
CA ALA A 169 28.22 -6.93 1.57
C ALA A 169 29.11 -5.72 1.24
N LYS A 170 29.89 -5.83 0.16
CA LYS A 170 30.72 -4.72 -0.34
C LYS A 170 29.89 -3.48 -0.71
N LEU A 171 28.79 -3.65 -1.43
CA LEU A 171 27.86 -2.55 -1.75
C LEU A 171 27.28 -1.93 -0.48
N ALA A 172 26.88 -2.76 0.49
CA ALA A 172 26.27 -2.35 1.75
C ALA A 172 27.27 -1.72 2.74
N GLY A 173 28.59 -1.79 2.47
CA GLY A 173 29.66 -1.32 3.34
C GLY A 173 29.75 -2.09 4.65
N VAL A 174 29.55 -3.40 4.62
CA VAL A 174 29.60 -4.29 5.79
C VAL A 174 30.39 -5.57 5.47
N GLU A 175 30.89 -6.23 6.50
CA GLU A 175 31.52 -7.56 6.36
C GLU A 175 30.45 -8.61 6.01
N LEU A 176 30.86 -9.67 5.30
CA LEU A 176 29.97 -10.71 4.82
C LEU A 176 29.20 -11.39 5.98
N GLU A 177 29.89 -11.66 7.07
CA GLU A 177 29.36 -12.29 8.29
C GLU A 177 28.31 -11.40 8.98
N ALA A 178 28.38 -10.10 8.82
CA ALA A 178 27.43 -9.15 9.39
C ALA A 178 26.07 -9.17 8.70
N LEU A 179 25.98 -9.64 7.44
CA LEU A 179 24.71 -9.64 6.69
C LEU A 179 23.61 -10.41 7.41
N ASP A 180 23.92 -11.61 7.94
CA ASP A 180 22.91 -12.43 8.62
C ASP A 180 22.47 -11.80 9.94
N ALA A 181 23.38 -11.12 10.64
CA ALA A 181 23.03 -10.36 11.84
C ALA A 181 22.09 -9.19 11.53
N LEU A 182 22.33 -8.45 10.43
CA LEU A 182 21.47 -7.34 10.00
C LEU A 182 20.08 -7.80 9.55
N MET A 183 19.96 -9.04 9.07
CA MET A 183 18.70 -9.64 8.63
C MET A 183 17.97 -10.41 9.72
N ARG A 184 18.45 -10.43 10.98
CA ARG A 184 17.79 -11.13 12.09
C ARG A 184 16.38 -10.56 12.32
N PRO A 185 15.39 -11.47 12.57
CA PRO A 185 14.02 -11.04 12.87
C PRO A 185 13.92 -10.30 14.21
N GLY A 186 12.86 -9.51 14.35
CA GLY A 186 12.52 -8.82 15.59
C GLY A 186 13.26 -7.50 15.78
N SER A 187 13.10 -6.94 16.97
CA SER A 187 13.67 -5.65 17.38
C SER A 187 14.64 -5.74 18.57
N GLU A 188 14.98 -6.97 18.98
CA GLU A 188 15.87 -7.26 20.11
C GLU A 188 17.30 -6.74 19.88
N ALA A 189 18.11 -6.78 20.95
CA ALA A 189 19.53 -6.49 20.85
C ALA A 189 20.21 -7.41 19.82
N GLY A 190 20.88 -6.79 18.84
CA GLY A 190 21.52 -7.52 17.72
C GLY A 190 20.65 -7.72 16.48
N SER A 191 19.37 -7.32 16.49
CA SER A 191 18.57 -7.21 15.26
C SER A 191 18.87 -5.90 14.52
N GLY A 192 18.53 -5.86 13.22
CA GLY A 192 18.74 -4.67 12.38
C GLY A 192 17.76 -3.52 12.66
N TYR A 193 16.64 -3.74 13.38
CA TYR A 193 15.56 -2.76 13.55
C TYR A 193 15.26 -2.41 15.02
N VAL A 194 14.67 -1.22 15.21
CA VAL A 194 14.05 -0.79 16.46
C VAL A 194 12.60 -0.48 16.16
N GLU A 195 11.70 -0.92 17.02
CA GLU A 195 10.27 -0.65 16.94
C GLU A 195 9.84 0.37 17.99
N PHE A 196 8.98 1.28 17.58
CA PHE A 196 8.30 2.19 18.51
C PHE A 196 6.97 2.66 17.90
N ASP A 197 6.06 3.06 18.77
CA ASP A 197 4.77 3.55 18.37
C ASP A 197 4.76 5.09 18.28
N ALA A 198 4.26 5.63 17.17
CA ALA A 198 4.09 7.05 16.93
C ALA A 198 2.59 7.40 16.82
N PRO A 199 2.11 8.48 17.45
CA PRO A 199 0.71 8.86 17.36
C PRO A 199 0.34 9.30 15.94
N LYS A 200 -0.84 8.88 15.46
CA LYS A 200 -1.43 9.37 14.19
C LYS A 200 -2.19 10.68 14.45
N ARG A 201 -2.18 11.60 13.49
CA ARG A 201 -2.98 12.83 13.56
C ARG A 201 -4.49 12.57 13.61
N SER A 202 -4.94 11.45 13.07
CA SER A 202 -6.35 11.02 13.05
C SER A 202 -6.77 10.21 14.29
N GLY A 203 -5.92 10.11 15.30
CA GLY A 203 -6.09 9.21 16.43
C GLY A 203 -5.49 7.83 16.17
N GLY A 204 -5.22 7.08 17.24
CA GLY A 204 -4.54 5.79 17.20
C GLY A 204 -3.02 5.88 17.04
N VAL A 205 -2.37 4.73 16.90
CA VAL A 205 -0.91 4.61 16.80
C VAL A 205 -0.47 4.06 15.45
N ARG A 206 0.75 4.41 15.09
CA ARG A 206 1.45 3.89 13.92
C ARG A 206 2.73 3.23 14.41
N ARG A 207 2.88 1.94 14.16
CA ARG A 207 4.13 1.23 14.46
C ARG A 207 5.19 1.62 13.46
N ILE A 208 6.30 2.16 13.97
CA ILE A 208 7.48 2.52 13.20
C ILE A 208 8.55 1.45 13.44
N CYS A 209 9.13 0.95 12.36
CA CYS A 209 10.24 0.01 12.39
C CYS A 209 11.44 0.70 11.76
N ALA A 210 12.23 1.37 12.58
CA ALA A 210 13.40 2.11 12.11
C ALA A 210 14.64 1.22 12.06
N PRO A 211 15.40 1.21 10.96
CA PRO A 211 16.66 0.47 10.90
C PRO A 211 17.70 1.13 11.80
N ARG A 212 18.47 0.31 12.54
CA ARG A 212 19.65 0.75 13.32
C ARG A 212 20.73 1.27 12.38
N ALA A 213 21.70 2.00 12.90
CA ALA A 213 22.68 2.75 12.12
C ALA A 213 23.37 1.93 11.01
N LYS A 214 23.88 0.72 11.31
CA LYS A 214 24.52 -0.16 10.32
C LYS A 214 23.57 -0.60 9.21
N LEU A 215 22.37 -1.08 9.55
CA LEU A 215 21.36 -1.46 8.57
C LEU A 215 20.86 -0.26 7.77
N LYS A 216 20.71 0.90 8.40
CA LYS A 216 20.30 2.13 7.74
C LYS A 216 21.33 2.57 6.70
N ALA A 217 22.63 2.45 7.00
CA ALA A 217 23.71 2.74 6.05
C ALA A 217 23.67 1.76 4.86
N ALA A 218 23.55 0.45 5.12
CA ALA A 218 23.42 -0.58 4.10
C ALA A 218 22.18 -0.32 3.18
N GLN A 219 21.04 0.02 3.78
CA GLN A 219 19.83 0.36 3.01
C GLN A 219 19.98 1.64 2.18
N ARG A 220 20.73 2.64 2.66
CA ARG A 220 21.05 3.82 1.86
C ARG A 220 21.94 3.49 0.66
N ALA A 221 22.95 2.65 0.86
CA ALA A 221 23.80 2.17 -0.24
C ALA A 221 22.98 1.41 -1.31
N ILE A 222 22.02 0.57 -0.89
CA ILE A 222 21.08 -0.10 -1.81
C ILE A 222 20.18 0.92 -2.51
N LEU A 223 19.68 1.91 -1.78
CA LEU A 223 18.84 2.97 -2.36
C LEU A 223 19.61 3.75 -3.44
N ASP A 224 20.80 4.21 -3.11
CA ASP A 224 21.59 5.08 -3.98
C ASP A 224 22.22 4.30 -5.14
N GLY A 225 22.74 3.10 -4.87
CA GLY A 225 23.44 2.28 -5.87
C GLY A 225 22.52 1.48 -6.81
N ILE A 226 21.30 1.17 -6.39
CA ILE A 226 20.37 0.34 -7.18
C ILE A 226 19.04 1.05 -7.43
N LEU A 227 18.30 1.34 -6.35
CA LEU A 227 16.89 1.72 -6.47
C LEU A 227 16.69 3.09 -7.11
N ALA A 228 17.62 4.03 -6.90
CA ALA A 228 17.60 5.37 -7.49
C ALA A 228 17.75 5.34 -9.03
N HIS A 229 18.34 4.28 -9.58
CA HIS A 229 18.50 4.07 -11.02
C HIS A 229 17.30 3.38 -11.69
N LEU A 230 16.24 3.08 -10.92
CA LEU A 230 15.05 2.41 -11.41
C LEU A 230 13.91 3.42 -11.55
N PRO A 231 13.41 3.68 -12.79
CA PRO A 231 12.41 4.71 -13.00
C PRO A 231 11.05 4.28 -12.42
N THR A 232 10.44 5.17 -11.69
CA THR A 232 9.07 5.04 -11.20
C THR A 232 8.08 5.37 -12.33
N HIS A 233 6.79 5.03 -12.14
CA HIS A 233 5.74 5.39 -13.09
C HIS A 233 5.49 6.90 -13.10
N THR A 234 5.11 7.46 -14.27
CA THR A 234 4.90 8.91 -14.43
C THR A 234 3.80 9.49 -13.54
N ALA A 235 2.81 8.70 -13.15
CA ALA A 235 1.73 9.12 -12.24
C ALA A 235 2.16 9.22 -10.76
N VAL A 236 3.37 8.77 -10.42
CA VAL A 236 3.85 8.75 -9.02
C VAL A 236 4.51 10.07 -8.66
N HIS A 237 4.05 10.70 -7.58
CA HIS A 237 4.60 11.97 -7.09
C HIS A 237 5.19 11.88 -5.68
N GLY A 238 4.80 10.89 -4.89
CA GLY A 238 5.37 10.69 -3.55
C GLY A 238 6.74 10.02 -3.60
N PHE A 239 7.69 10.51 -2.82
CA PHE A 239 9.04 9.95 -2.67
C PHE A 239 9.86 9.89 -3.98
N VAL A 240 9.59 10.78 -4.91
CA VAL A 240 10.31 10.87 -6.18
C VAL A 240 11.06 12.19 -6.22
N PRO A 241 12.38 12.20 -6.52
CA PRO A 241 13.14 13.42 -6.68
C PRO A 241 12.50 14.39 -7.69
N GLY A 242 12.50 15.69 -7.37
CA GLY A 242 11.89 16.73 -8.22
C GLY A 242 10.35 16.76 -8.20
N ARG A 243 9.69 15.87 -7.46
CA ARG A 243 8.23 15.85 -7.29
C ARG A 243 7.80 16.21 -5.88
N SER A 244 6.57 16.71 -5.75
CA SER A 244 6.05 17.24 -4.49
C SER A 244 4.52 17.08 -4.41
N THR A 245 3.93 17.47 -3.29
CA THR A 245 2.47 17.59 -3.13
C THR A 245 1.87 18.56 -4.15
N VAL A 246 2.61 19.62 -4.54
CA VAL A 246 2.19 20.59 -5.57
C VAL A 246 2.13 19.92 -6.95
N THR A 247 3.17 19.19 -7.33
CA THR A 247 3.20 18.49 -8.63
C THR A 247 2.12 17.40 -8.69
N ASN A 248 1.78 16.78 -7.56
CA ASN A 248 0.67 15.83 -7.45
C ASN A 248 -0.71 16.50 -7.59
N ALA A 249 -0.88 17.67 -7.00
CA ALA A 249 -2.15 18.39 -6.97
C ALA A 249 -2.46 19.09 -8.30
N ARG A 250 -1.44 19.59 -9.00
CA ARG A 250 -1.59 20.44 -10.20
C ARG A 250 -2.44 19.82 -11.33
N PRO A 251 -2.32 18.52 -11.67
CA PRO A 251 -3.14 17.90 -12.72
C PRO A 251 -4.64 17.87 -12.41
N HIS A 252 -5.03 18.05 -11.16
CA HIS A 252 -6.42 17.96 -10.68
C HIS A 252 -7.12 19.31 -10.55
N VAL A 253 -6.42 20.41 -10.85
CA VAL A 253 -6.99 21.77 -10.76
C VAL A 253 -8.16 21.95 -11.73
N GLY A 254 -9.25 22.59 -11.25
CA GLY A 254 -10.43 22.93 -12.06
C GLY A 254 -11.26 21.73 -12.50
N SER A 255 -11.16 20.60 -11.81
CA SER A 255 -11.95 19.40 -12.10
C SER A 255 -13.35 19.51 -11.47
N THR A 256 -14.37 18.97 -12.18
CA THR A 256 -15.74 18.93 -11.64
C THR A 256 -15.88 17.91 -10.50
N VAL A 257 -15.14 16.78 -10.60
CA VAL A 257 -15.14 15.73 -9.57
C VAL A 257 -13.71 15.32 -9.29
N VAL A 258 -13.34 15.27 -8.01
CA VAL A 258 -12.07 14.71 -7.52
C VAL A 258 -12.40 13.55 -6.58
N VAL A 259 -11.78 12.40 -6.84
CA VAL A 259 -11.89 11.19 -6.02
C VAL A 259 -10.54 10.88 -5.41
N ARG A 260 -10.54 10.66 -4.10
CA ARG A 260 -9.36 10.13 -3.37
C ARG A 260 -9.64 8.74 -2.86
N VAL A 261 -8.68 7.86 -3.06
CA VAL A 261 -8.67 6.46 -2.60
C VAL A 261 -7.39 6.25 -1.81
N ASP A 262 -7.49 5.76 -0.59
CA ASP A 262 -6.36 5.48 0.32
C ASP A 262 -6.10 3.97 0.34
N LEU A 263 -4.84 3.55 0.21
CA LEU A 263 -4.48 2.14 0.31
C LEU A 263 -4.29 1.75 1.77
N GLU A 264 -4.90 0.63 2.16
CA GLU A 264 -4.74 0.06 3.48
C GLU A 264 -3.37 -0.59 3.63
N ASP A 265 -2.72 -0.37 4.77
CA ASP A 265 -1.44 -0.98 5.16
C ASP A 265 -0.40 -1.03 4.02
N PHE A 266 -0.24 0.09 3.32
CA PHE A 266 0.51 0.22 2.07
C PHE A 266 1.89 -0.44 2.11
N PHE A 267 2.73 -0.12 3.10
CA PHE A 267 4.07 -0.72 3.23
C PHE A 267 4.00 -2.19 3.66
N PRO A 268 3.27 -2.58 4.71
CA PRO A 268 3.14 -3.98 5.12
C PRO A 268 2.58 -4.91 4.04
N THR A 269 1.76 -4.41 3.12
CA THR A 269 1.23 -5.19 1.99
C THR A 269 2.33 -5.62 1.00
N VAL A 270 3.45 -4.91 0.95
CA VAL A 270 4.60 -5.27 0.11
C VAL A 270 5.50 -6.24 0.86
N HIS A 271 5.27 -7.53 0.68
CA HIS A 271 6.02 -8.60 1.36
C HIS A 271 7.32 -8.97 0.65
N TYR A 272 8.22 -9.65 1.37
CA TYR A 272 9.56 -10.10 0.94
C TYR A 272 9.61 -10.67 -0.49
N ARG A 273 8.66 -11.54 -0.87
CA ARG A 273 8.69 -12.16 -2.21
C ARG A 273 8.48 -11.16 -3.34
N ARG A 274 7.67 -10.12 -3.10
CA ARG A 274 7.50 -9.03 -4.07
C ARG A 274 8.79 -8.22 -4.19
N VAL A 275 9.48 -8.00 -3.08
CA VAL A 275 10.77 -7.29 -3.06
C VAL A 275 11.86 -8.12 -3.73
N LYS A 276 11.94 -9.43 -3.43
CA LYS A 276 12.86 -10.34 -4.10
C LYS A 276 12.63 -10.36 -5.62
N GLY A 277 11.37 -10.54 -6.04
CA GLY A 277 11.00 -10.52 -7.46
C GLY A 277 11.28 -9.20 -8.16
N LEU A 278 11.28 -8.06 -7.43
CA LEU A 278 11.74 -6.78 -7.96
C LEU A 278 13.22 -6.85 -8.37
N PHE A 279 14.10 -7.35 -7.53
CA PHE A 279 15.53 -7.47 -7.82
C PHE A 279 15.81 -8.50 -8.92
N GLU A 280 15.14 -9.67 -8.89
CA GLU A 280 15.23 -10.68 -9.94
C GLU A 280 14.84 -10.14 -11.32
N ALA A 281 13.77 -9.35 -11.37
CA ALA A 281 13.32 -8.72 -12.61
C ALA A 281 14.35 -7.74 -13.20
N HIS A 282 15.24 -7.19 -12.37
CA HIS A 282 16.32 -6.31 -12.80
C HIS A 282 17.63 -7.08 -13.10
N GLY A 283 17.60 -8.42 -13.08
CA GLY A 283 18.68 -9.27 -13.55
C GLY A 283 19.61 -9.80 -12.45
N TYR A 284 19.31 -9.57 -11.17
CA TYR A 284 20.05 -10.16 -10.07
C TYR A 284 19.68 -11.63 -9.87
N GLY A 285 20.68 -12.47 -9.60
CA GLY A 285 20.46 -13.88 -9.30
C GLY A 285 19.72 -14.11 -7.98
N ASP A 286 19.29 -15.35 -7.74
CA ASP A 286 18.47 -15.73 -6.59
C ASP A 286 19.11 -15.35 -5.25
N GLU A 287 20.38 -15.65 -5.07
CA GLU A 287 21.14 -15.40 -3.84
C GLU A 287 21.24 -13.89 -3.53
N VAL A 288 21.60 -13.09 -4.53
CA VAL A 288 21.70 -11.62 -4.42
C VAL A 288 20.33 -11.02 -4.15
N SER A 289 19.32 -11.41 -4.92
CA SER A 289 17.94 -10.92 -4.75
C SER A 289 17.37 -11.27 -3.38
N SER A 290 17.67 -12.46 -2.87
CA SER A 290 17.25 -12.89 -1.54
C SER A 290 17.94 -12.07 -0.44
N THR A 291 19.23 -11.77 -0.59
CA THR A 291 20.00 -10.97 0.36
C THR A 291 19.52 -9.51 0.36
N LEU A 292 19.36 -8.89 -0.82
CA LEU A 292 18.83 -7.53 -0.94
C LEU A 292 17.41 -7.41 -0.35
N ALA A 293 16.55 -8.39 -0.62
CA ALA A 293 15.20 -8.43 -0.04
C ALA A 293 15.24 -8.61 1.48
N GLY A 294 16.15 -9.44 2.01
CA GLY A 294 16.37 -9.64 3.44
C GLY A 294 16.79 -8.35 4.16
N LEU A 295 17.72 -7.59 3.57
CA LEU A 295 18.19 -6.30 4.11
C LEU A 295 17.13 -5.19 4.07
N THR A 296 16.15 -5.28 3.20
CA THR A 296 15.14 -4.22 2.95
C THR A 296 13.75 -4.54 3.47
N THR A 297 13.54 -5.75 3.99
CA THR A 297 12.29 -6.16 4.65
C THR A 297 12.52 -6.46 6.12
N TRP A 298 11.47 -6.34 6.90
CA TRP A 298 11.46 -6.60 8.32
C TRP A 298 10.55 -7.80 8.63
N ARG A 299 11.01 -8.67 9.52
CA ARG A 299 10.29 -9.83 10.01
C ARG A 299 10.04 -9.68 11.51
N PRO A 300 8.83 -9.37 11.96
CA PRO A 300 8.54 -9.29 13.38
C PRO A 300 8.76 -10.67 14.04
N ARG A 301 9.27 -10.65 15.26
CA ARG A 301 9.29 -11.81 16.14
C ARG A 301 8.17 -11.64 17.17
N LEU A 302 7.30 -12.63 17.27
CA LEU A 302 6.26 -12.68 18.26
C LEU A 302 6.83 -13.04 19.66
N PRO A 303 6.09 -12.77 20.77
CA PRO A 303 6.55 -13.09 22.12
C PRO A 303 6.87 -14.57 22.34
N ASP A 304 6.20 -15.47 21.64
CA ASP A 304 6.48 -16.93 21.66
C ASP A 304 7.75 -17.33 20.87
N GLY A 305 8.50 -16.35 20.35
CA GLY A 305 9.69 -16.58 19.51
C GLY A 305 9.38 -16.85 18.04
N THR A 306 8.10 -16.97 17.64
CA THR A 306 7.72 -17.21 16.25
C THR A 306 8.08 -16.01 15.39
N VAL A 307 8.71 -16.27 14.24
CA VAL A 307 9.03 -15.25 13.23
C VAL A 307 7.91 -15.16 12.22
N VAL A 308 7.34 -13.97 12.06
CA VAL A 308 6.31 -13.72 11.04
C VAL A 308 6.93 -13.81 9.64
N TRP A 309 6.42 -14.70 8.83
CA TRP A 309 6.85 -14.93 7.47
C TRP A 309 5.67 -14.80 6.48
N PRO A 310 5.88 -14.22 5.32
CA PRO A 310 7.08 -13.53 4.84
C PRO A 310 7.26 -12.16 5.52
N GLY A 311 8.53 -11.66 5.58
CA GLY A 311 8.79 -10.30 5.99
C GLY A 311 8.12 -9.27 5.08
N VAL A 312 7.96 -8.05 5.56
CA VAL A 312 7.24 -6.96 4.87
C VAL A 312 8.10 -5.69 4.81
N LEU A 313 7.73 -4.72 3.98
CA LEU A 313 8.40 -3.42 3.99
C LEU A 313 8.14 -2.72 5.33
N PRO A 314 9.20 -2.33 6.05
CA PRO A 314 9.05 -1.62 7.32
C PRO A 314 8.64 -0.15 7.10
N GLN A 315 7.83 0.36 8.00
CA GLN A 315 7.53 1.78 8.09
C GLN A 315 8.67 2.50 8.83
N GLY A 316 9.57 3.17 8.10
CA GLY A 316 10.70 3.90 8.68
C GLY A 316 12.06 3.61 8.02
N ALA A 317 12.15 2.62 7.13
CA ALA A 317 13.36 2.34 6.38
C ALA A 317 13.52 3.27 5.16
N PRO A 318 14.75 3.69 4.82
CA PRO A 318 15.00 4.58 3.69
C PRO A 318 14.67 3.94 2.34
N THR A 319 14.73 2.62 2.21
CA THR A 319 14.44 1.87 0.98
C THR A 319 12.95 1.64 0.74
N SER A 320 12.12 1.61 1.79
CA SER A 320 10.70 1.25 1.68
C SER A 320 9.91 2.11 0.68
N PRO A 321 10.09 3.46 0.65
CA PRO A 321 9.36 4.30 -0.30
C PRO A 321 9.70 4.00 -1.77
N ALA A 322 10.98 3.82 -2.09
CA ALA A 322 11.44 3.52 -3.44
C ALA A 322 10.95 2.14 -3.90
N ILE A 323 11.12 1.11 -3.06
CA ILE A 323 10.65 -0.25 -3.34
C ILE A 323 9.14 -0.28 -3.54
N ALA A 324 8.36 0.36 -2.67
CA ALA A 324 6.91 0.42 -2.80
C ALA A 324 6.49 1.06 -4.13
N ASN A 325 7.13 2.17 -4.53
CA ASN A 325 6.87 2.82 -5.81
C ASN A 325 7.16 1.91 -7.00
N LEU A 326 8.28 1.17 -6.97
CA LEU A 326 8.67 0.26 -8.03
C LEU A 326 7.74 -0.97 -8.13
N VAL A 327 7.34 -1.53 -6.99
CA VAL A 327 6.40 -2.65 -6.92
C VAL A 327 5.02 -2.24 -7.45
N CYS A 328 4.59 -1.00 -7.19
CA CYS A 328 3.31 -0.46 -7.67
C CYS A 328 3.30 -0.10 -9.15
N ARG A 329 4.41 -0.19 -9.87
CA ARG A 329 4.51 0.29 -11.26
C ARG A 329 3.45 -0.30 -12.19
N ARG A 330 3.15 -1.60 -12.06
CA ARG A 330 2.10 -2.26 -12.85
C ARG A 330 0.70 -1.77 -12.47
N MET A 331 0.45 -1.62 -11.18
CA MET A 331 -0.79 -1.02 -10.67
C MET A 331 -1.00 0.39 -11.25
N ASP A 332 0.03 1.24 -11.18
CA ASP A 332 -0.03 2.61 -11.69
C ASP A 332 -0.30 2.66 -13.21
N ALA A 333 0.33 1.78 -13.98
CA ALA A 333 0.09 1.69 -15.41
C ALA A 333 -1.36 1.30 -15.74
N ARG A 334 -1.91 0.32 -15.01
CA ARG A 334 -3.30 -0.13 -15.16
C ARG A 334 -4.30 0.95 -14.75
N LEU A 335 -4.07 1.61 -13.63
CA LEU A 335 -4.92 2.71 -13.15
C LEU A 335 -4.86 3.92 -14.08
N THR A 336 -3.69 4.23 -14.64
CA THR A 336 -3.53 5.28 -15.66
C THR A 336 -4.33 4.95 -16.92
N ALA A 337 -4.26 3.71 -17.41
CA ALA A 337 -5.02 3.27 -18.57
C ALA A 337 -6.54 3.32 -18.33
N LEU A 338 -6.99 2.87 -17.14
CA LEU A 338 -8.39 2.98 -16.72
C LEU A 338 -8.85 4.43 -16.66
N ALA A 339 -8.06 5.31 -16.02
CA ALA A 339 -8.35 6.73 -15.91
C ALA A 339 -8.47 7.39 -17.28
N LYS A 340 -7.49 7.17 -18.17
CA LYS A 340 -7.51 7.68 -19.55
C LYS A 340 -8.78 7.25 -20.30
N LYS A 341 -9.17 5.98 -20.19
CA LYS A 341 -10.39 5.45 -20.82
C LYS A 341 -11.67 6.11 -20.28
N ALA A 342 -11.66 6.47 -19.00
CA ALA A 342 -12.79 7.12 -18.33
C ALA A 342 -12.78 8.65 -18.44
N GLY A 343 -11.86 9.27 -19.21
CA GLY A 343 -11.72 10.74 -19.27
C GLY A 343 -11.19 11.34 -17.96
N ALA A 344 -10.53 10.56 -17.12
CA ALA A 344 -9.99 10.99 -15.84
C ALA A 344 -8.48 11.19 -15.87
N THR A 345 -8.00 12.04 -14.99
CA THR A 345 -6.58 12.18 -14.63
C THR A 345 -6.28 11.34 -13.40
N TYR A 346 -5.16 10.62 -13.39
CA TYR A 346 -4.70 9.82 -12.26
C TYR A 346 -3.32 10.26 -11.80
N THR A 347 -3.16 10.40 -10.47
CA THR A 347 -1.85 10.53 -9.81
C THR A 347 -1.82 9.74 -8.51
N ARG A 348 -0.61 9.40 -8.02
CA ARG A 348 -0.40 8.73 -6.74
C ARG A 348 0.67 9.43 -5.91
N TYR A 349 0.38 9.64 -4.64
CA TYR A 349 1.33 10.11 -3.62
C TYR A 349 1.38 9.10 -2.47
N ALA A 350 2.39 8.22 -2.46
CA ALA A 350 2.48 7.07 -1.54
C ALA A 350 1.26 6.14 -1.64
N ASP A 351 0.46 6.05 -0.56
CA ASP A 351 -0.79 5.31 -0.42
C ASP A 351 -2.03 6.09 -0.91
N ASP A 352 -1.90 7.38 -1.21
CA ASP A 352 -3.01 8.25 -1.61
C ASP A 352 -3.13 8.31 -3.15
N LEU A 353 -4.16 7.68 -3.69
CA LEU A 353 -4.49 7.69 -5.11
C LEU A 353 -5.51 8.81 -5.36
N SER A 354 -5.25 9.63 -6.36
CA SER A 354 -6.15 10.73 -6.75
C SER A 354 -6.61 10.56 -8.20
N PHE A 355 -7.91 10.63 -8.41
CA PHE A 355 -8.53 10.65 -9.72
C PHE A 355 -9.35 11.92 -9.87
N SER A 356 -9.34 12.53 -11.04
CA SER A 356 -10.19 13.71 -11.28
C SER A 356 -10.77 13.71 -12.69
N PHE A 357 -11.97 14.28 -12.80
CA PHE A 357 -12.75 14.36 -14.03
C PHE A 357 -13.03 15.82 -14.37
N ARG A 358 -12.83 16.21 -15.62
CA ARG A 358 -13.23 17.54 -16.13
C ARG A 358 -14.73 17.62 -16.32
N GLU A 359 -15.32 16.53 -16.80
CA GLU A 359 -16.76 16.36 -16.94
C GLU A 359 -17.24 15.31 -15.92
N PRO A 360 -18.43 15.46 -15.34
CA PRO A 360 -18.95 14.48 -14.41
C PRO A 360 -19.05 13.10 -15.08
N PRO A 361 -18.46 12.04 -14.49
CA PRO A 361 -18.54 10.71 -15.08
C PRO A 361 -19.98 10.17 -14.97
N GLU A 362 -20.52 9.63 -16.04
CA GLU A 362 -21.88 9.05 -16.06
C GLU A 362 -22.07 7.95 -15.00
N ARG A 363 -21.05 7.13 -14.77
CA ARG A 363 -21.10 5.96 -13.90
C ARG A 363 -19.89 5.88 -12.97
N LEU A 364 -19.78 6.83 -12.05
CA LEU A 364 -18.68 6.88 -11.07
C LEU A 364 -18.55 5.56 -10.27
N GLY A 365 -19.67 4.95 -9.88
CA GLY A 365 -19.65 3.66 -9.15
C GLY A 365 -18.97 2.54 -9.94
N ARG A 366 -19.21 2.45 -11.25
CA ARG A 366 -18.56 1.48 -12.13
C ARG A 366 -17.05 1.72 -12.26
N PHE A 367 -16.64 2.98 -12.36
CA PHE A 367 -15.22 3.37 -12.37
C PHE A 367 -14.52 2.94 -11.08
N LEU A 368 -15.11 3.24 -9.93
CA LEU A 368 -14.56 2.86 -8.61
C LEU A 368 -14.52 1.35 -8.41
N TRP A 369 -15.49 0.63 -8.94
CA TRP A 369 -15.47 -0.83 -8.95
C TRP A 369 -14.23 -1.36 -9.70
N TRP A 370 -13.92 -0.80 -10.89
CA TRP A 370 -12.73 -1.17 -11.66
C TRP A 370 -11.43 -0.79 -10.96
N VAL A 371 -11.39 0.38 -10.31
CA VAL A 371 -10.25 0.78 -9.48
C VAL A 371 -10.01 -0.28 -8.40
N ASN A 372 -11.04 -0.65 -7.65
CA ASN A 372 -10.92 -1.66 -6.61
C ASN A 372 -10.51 -3.04 -7.17
N ALA A 373 -11.08 -3.46 -8.29
CA ALA A 373 -10.70 -4.72 -8.95
C ALA A 373 -9.21 -4.75 -9.35
N ILE A 374 -8.67 -3.63 -9.85
CA ILE A 374 -7.24 -3.51 -10.15
C ILE A 374 -6.41 -3.59 -8.86
N LEU A 375 -6.79 -2.85 -7.81
CA LEU A 375 -6.08 -2.87 -6.53
C LEU A 375 -5.99 -4.30 -5.98
N GLN A 376 -7.10 -5.01 -5.93
CA GLN A 376 -7.16 -6.40 -5.45
C GLN A 376 -6.27 -7.34 -6.27
N GLN A 377 -6.27 -7.22 -7.60
CA GLN A 377 -5.41 -8.03 -8.47
C GLN A 377 -3.91 -7.71 -8.32
N GLU A 378 -3.58 -6.49 -7.91
CA GLU A 378 -2.21 -6.07 -7.60
C GLU A 378 -1.84 -6.32 -6.12
N GLY A 379 -2.73 -6.95 -5.35
CA GLY A 379 -2.51 -7.32 -3.96
C GLY A 379 -2.60 -6.16 -2.98
N PHE A 380 -3.39 -5.14 -3.29
CA PHE A 380 -3.69 -4.00 -2.41
C PHE A 380 -5.19 -3.95 -2.08
N SER A 381 -5.50 -3.37 -0.94
CA SER A 381 -6.88 -3.11 -0.52
C SER A 381 -7.10 -1.61 -0.34
N GLU A 382 -8.31 -1.15 -0.65
CA GLU A 382 -8.72 0.21 -0.39
C GLU A 382 -9.26 0.35 1.04
N ASN A 383 -8.86 1.40 1.73
CA ASN A 383 -9.51 1.85 2.95
C ASN A 383 -10.79 2.63 2.61
N ALA A 384 -11.91 1.90 2.52
CA ALA A 384 -13.19 2.46 2.10
C ALA A 384 -13.69 3.61 3.01
N ALA A 385 -13.34 3.59 4.30
CA ALA A 385 -13.72 4.65 5.26
C ALA A 385 -13.04 6.00 4.94
N LYS A 386 -11.88 5.95 4.31
CA LYS A 386 -11.12 7.15 3.93
C LYS A 386 -11.40 7.62 2.50
N ARG A 387 -12.18 6.88 1.69
CA ARG A 387 -12.57 7.33 0.36
C ARG A 387 -13.28 8.67 0.43
N ARG A 388 -12.94 9.57 -0.48
CA ARG A 388 -13.63 10.88 -0.60
C ARG A 388 -13.96 11.15 -2.06
N VAL A 389 -15.21 11.53 -2.30
CA VAL A 389 -15.68 12.06 -3.58
C VAL A 389 -16.03 13.52 -3.36
N MET A 390 -15.30 14.42 -4.00
CA MET A 390 -15.42 15.86 -3.83
C MET A 390 -15.87 16.48 -5.17
N ARG A 391 -16.95 17.23 -5.13
CA ARG A 391 -17.52 17.93 -6.30
C ARG A 391 -17.14 19.42 -6.28
N GLN A 392 -17.26 20.09 -7.44
CA GLN A 392 -16.85 21.48 -7.63
C GLN A 392 -17.55 22.47 -6.69
N GLY A 393 -18.81 22.23 -6.31
CA GLY A 393 -19.53 23.05 -5.32
C GLY A 393 -18.99 22.96 -3.89
N GLY A 394 -18.08 22.04 -3.61
CA GLY A 394 -17.41 21.84 -2.32
C GLY A 394 -15.90 22.03 -2.42
N ARG A 395 -15.23 21.92 -1.27
CA ARG A 395 -13.77 22.00 -1.22
C ARG A 395 -13.14 20.72 -1.76
N GLN A 396 -12.37 20.83 -2.84
CA GLN A 396 -11.60 19.74 -3.42
C GLN A 396 -10.16 19.78 -2.92
N ARG A 397 -9.65 18.66 -2.38
CA ARG A 397 -8.30 18.55 -1.83
C ARG A 397 -7.54 17.34 -2.39
N VAL A 398 -6.30 17.57 -2.80
CA VAL A 398 -5.34 16.54 -3.19
C VAL A 398 -4.06 16.74 -2.38
N THR A 399 -3.57 15.72 -1.69
CA THR A 399 -2.38 15.78 -0.81
C THR A 399 -2.36 16.99 0.13
N GLY A 400 -3.55 17.34 0.70
CA GLY A 400 -3.69 18.47 1.62
C GLY A 400 -3.91 19.84 0.95
N LEU A 401 -3.64 19.97 -0.35
CA LEU A 401 -3.79 21.22 -1.09
C LEU A 401 -5.19 21.32 -1.72
N THR A 402 -5.74 22.52 -1.76
CA THR A 402 -6.99 22.84 -2.47
C THR A 402 -6.69 22.90 -3.97
N VAL A 403 -7.61 22.34 -4.81
CA VAL A 403 -7.44 22.26 -6.27
C VAL A 403 -8.65 22.77 -7.05
N ASN A 404 -9.55 23.54 -6.43
CA ASN A 404 -10.73 24.06 -7.10
C ASN A 404 -10.38 24.95 -8.32
N GLU A 405 -9.70 26.05 -8.11
CA GLU A 405 -9.31 27.01 -9.17
C GLU A 405 -7.82 27.00 -9.43
N GLN A 406 -7.03 26.83 -8.37
CA GLN A 406 -5.58 26.75 -8.41
C GLN A 406 -5.07 25.89 -7.26
N VAL A 407 -3.82 25.45 -7.35
CA VAL A 407 -3.18 24.76 -6.21
C VAL A 407 -2.95 25.78 -5.10
N SER A 408 -3.55 25.54 -3.93
CA SER A 408 -3.46 26.45 -2.81
C SER A 408 -3.46 25.73 -1.46
N ILE A 409 -2.74 26.26 -0.50
CA ILE A 409 -2.88 25.89 0.91
C ILE A 409 -4.27 26.35 1.38
N PRO A 410 -5.03 25.53 2.14
CA PRO A 410 -6.32 25.91 2.67
C PRO A 410 -6.30 27.26 3.37
N ARG A 411 -7.32 28.10 3.10
CA ARG A 411 -7.39 29.47 3.63
C ARG A 411 -7.28 29.53 5.16
N GLU A 412 -7.85 28.54 5.84
CA GLU A 412 -7.80 28.42 7.30
C GLU A 412 -6.37 28.22 7.80
N GLU A 413 -5.60 27.36 7.15
CA GLU A 413 -4.19 27.09 7.50
C GLU A 413 -3.31 28.32 7.26
N ARG A 414 -3.53 29.01 6.14
CA ARG A 414 -2.84 30.29 5.85
C ARG A 414 -3.15 31.36 6.88
N ARG A 415 -4.46 31.52 7.26
CA ARG A 415 -4.87 32.47 8.29
C ARG A 415 -4.27 32.14 9.65
N ARG A 416 -4.28 30.85 10.03
CA ARG A 416 -3.69 30.38 11.28
C ARG A 416 -2.20 30.69 11.34
N PHE A 417 -1.44 30.43 10.28
CA PHE A 417 -0.02 30.70 10.28
C PHE A 417 0.28 32.21 10.33
N LYS A 418 -0.49 33.02 9.59
CA LYS A 418 -0.39 34.48 9.68
C LYS A 418 -0.64 34.99 11.11
N ALA A 419 -1.63 34.44 11.81
CA ALA A 419 -1.89 34.80 13.20
C ALA A 419 -0.74 34.39 14.14
N ILE A 420 -0.15 33.21 13.93
CA ILE A 420 1.02 32.75 14.69
C ILE A 420 2.19 33.75 14.49
N LEU A 421 2.48 34.16 13.26
CA LEU A 421 3.54 35.15 13.00
C LEU A 421 3.29 36.52 13.67
N ALA A 422 2.03 36.98 13.62
CA ALA A 422 1.63 38.20 14.29
C ALA A 422 1.82 38.13 15.82
N ASN A 423 1.40 37.02 16.43
CA ASN A 423 1.58 36.83 17.87
C ASN A 423 3.04 36.67 18.26
N CYS A 424 3.86 35.98 17.45
CA CYS A 424 5.32 35.91 17.67
C CYS A 424 5.97 37.28 17.64
N ARG A 425 5.49 38.20 16.79
CA ARG A 425 5.99 39.57 16.69
C ARG A 425 5.66 40.40 17.94
N GLN A 426 4.45 40.20 18.50
CA GLN A 426 3.98 40.97 19.66
C GLN A 426 4.48 40.40 20.99
N HIS A 427 4.55 39.06 21.12
CA HIS A 427 4.72 38.38 22.40
C HIS A 427 5.99 37.49 22.44
N GLY A 428 6.83 37.55 21.40
CA GLY A 428 7.97 36.65 21.24
C GLY A 428 7.64 35.25 20.71
N VAL A 429 8.64 34.60 20.15
CA VAL A 429 8.51 33.29 19.53
C VAL A 429 8.07 32.20 20.53
N GLU A 430 8.65 32.25 21.74
CA GLU A 430 8.38 31.30 22.82
C GLU A 430 6.89 31.28 23.25
N SER A 431 6.19 32.43 23.17
CA SER A 431 4.78 32.53 23.52
C SER A 431 3.89 31.62 22.67
N GLN A 432 4.30 31.25 21.45
CA GLN A 432 3.57 30.42 20.51
C GLN A 432 4.10 28.99 20.44
N ALA A 433 5.19 28.67 21.10
CA ALA A 433 5.81 27.35 21.08
C ALA A 433 4.91 26.25 21.67
N ARG A 434 4.08 26.57 22.67
CA ARG A 434 3.14 25.67 23.32
C ARG A 434 3.77 24.31 23.69
N GLY A 435 4.99 24.35 24.24
CA GLY A 435 5.76 23.17 24.62
C GLY A 435 6.40 22.40 23.46
N ARG A 436 6.47 22.95 22.27
CA ARG A 436 7.22 22.35 21.15
C ARG A 436 8.70 22.73 21.22
N PRO A 437 9.59 21.79 21.46
CA PRO A 437 11.04 22.11 21.58
C PRO A 437 11.67 22.53 20.26
N ASP A 438 11.05 22.20 19.12
CA ASP A 438 11.52 22.46 17.76
C ASP A 438 10.68 23.54 17.04
N PHE A 439 10.03 24.44 17.80
CA PHE A 439 9.07 25.39 17.24
C PHE A 439 9.71 26.35 16.21
N ALA A 440 10.94 26.82 16.44
CA ALA A 440 11.67 27.65 15.48
C ALA A 440 11.86 26.93 14.13
N ARG A 441 12.34 25.70 14.17
CA ARG A 441 12.46 24.86 12.94
C ARG A 441 11.13 24.60 12.26
N TRP A 442 10.04 24.44 13.04
CA TRP A 442 8.71 24.29 12.49
C TRP A 442 8.24 25.56 11.75
N LEU A 443 8.51 26.76 12.28
CA LEU A 443 8.20 28.03 11.61
C LEU A 443 8.93 28.14 10.26
N GLU A 444 10.24 27.84 10.24
CA GLU A 444 11.05 27.85 9.02
C GLU A 444 10.53 26.84 8.00
N GLY A 445 10.28 25.60 8.44
CA GLY A 445 9.78 24.53 7.59
C GLY A 445 8.40 24.84 7.01
N TYR A 446 7.50 25.44 7.80
CA TYR A 446 6.17 25.80 7.31
C TYR A 446 6.23 26.99 6.33
N ALA A 447 7.05 28.00 6.57
CA ALA A 447 7.25 29.09 5.63
C ALA A 447 7.87 28.60 4.31
N ALA A 448 8.80 27.65 4.35
CA ALA A 448 9.35 27.00 3.17
C ALA A 448 8.28 26.18 2.40
N TYR A 449 7.41 25.46 3.12
CA TYR A 449 6.26 24.77 2.52
C TYR A 449 5.31 25.76 1.83
N VAL A 450 5.01 26.89 2.47
CA VAL A 450 4.18 27.94 1.84
C VAL A 450 4.84 28.47 0.57
N ARG A 451 6.17 28.68 0.56
CA ARG A 451 6.90 29.13 -0.63
C ARG A 451 6.83 28.15 -1.80
N MET A 452 6.81 26.84 -1.52
CA MET A 452 6.64 25.83 -2.56
C MET A 452 5.27 25.97 -3.26
N VAL A 453 4.21 26.35 -2.53
CA VAL A 453 2.83 26.46 -3.04
C VAL A 453 2.52 27.86 -3.53
N HIS A 454 2.94 28.90 -2.81
CA HIS A 454 2.72 30.31 -3.05
C HIS A 454 4.09 31.05 -2.98
N PRO A 455 4.85 31.12 -4.06
CA PRO A 455 6.23 31.59 -4.05
C PRO A 455 6.43 32.98 -3.40
N GLU A 456 5.62 33.97 -3.77
CA GLU A 456 5.75 35.34 -3.26
C GLU A 456 5.36 35.44 -1.78
N LEU A 457 4.20 34.87 -1.41
CA LEU A 457 3.74 34.87 -0.02
C LEU A 457 4.74 34.12 0.88
N GLY A 458 5.23 32.97 0.44
CA GLY A 458 6.19 32.18 1.20
C GLY A 458 7.55 32.87 1.33
N ALA A 459 8.03 33.56 0.29
CA ALA A 459 9.27 34.36 0.38
C ALA A 459 9.14 35.49 1.42
N ARG A 460 7.98 36.16 1.45
CA ARG A 460 7.69 37.18 2.48
C ARG A 460 7.71 36.57 3.89
N TRP A 461 7.01 35.45 4.09
CA TRP A 461 6.97 34.81 5.40
C TRP A 461 8.28 34.17 5.83
N GLN A 462 9.12 33.72 4.90
CA GLN A 462 10.46 33.25 5.24
C GLN A 462 11.36 34.42 5.78
N ARG A 463 11.27 35.59 5.17
CA ARG A 463 11.98 36.78 5.69
C ARG A 463 11.48 37.14 7.09
N GLU A 464 10.17 37.22 7.28
CA GLU A 464 9.53 37.53 8.57
C GLU A 464 9.95 36.52 9.67
N VAL A 465 9.94 35.19 9.35
CA VAL A 465 10.38 34.15 10.28
C VAL A 465 11.88 34.37 10.65
N LYS A 466 12.73 34.64 9.66
CA LYS A 466 14.17 34.90 9.92
C LYS A 466 14.36 36.08 10.84
N GLU A 467 13.64 37.20 10.64
CA GLU A 467 13.68 38.37 11.50
C GLU A 467 13.20 38.08 12.92
N LEU A 468 12.14 37.26 13.07
CA LEU A 468 11.61 36.88 14.38
C LEU A 468 12.57 35.96 15.15
N LEU A 469 13.31 35.10 14.48
CA LEU A 469 14.28 34.18 15.11
C LEU A 469 15.63 34.83 15.41
N ALA A 470 15.91 35.99 14.81
CA ALA A 470 17.13 36.77 15.07
C ALA A 470 17.01 37.75 16.28
N ARG A 471 15.80 37.95 16.78
CA ARG A 471 15.48 38.75 17.98
C ARG A 471 15.62 37.95 19.24
#